data_b908c19e8882bb340402443c023aa6bf
#
_entry.id   b908c19e8882bb340402443c023aa6bf
#
_cell.length_a   1.000
_cell.length_b   1.000
_cell.length_c   1.000
_cell.angle_alpha   90.00
_cell.angle_beta   90.00
_cell.angle_gamma   90.00
#
_symmetry.space_group_name_H-M   'P 1'
#
loop_
_entity.id
_entity.type
_entity.pdbx_description
1 polymer ?
#
loop_
_entity_poly.entity_id
_entity_poly.type
_entity_poly.pdbx_seq_one_letter_code
_entity_poly.pdbx_strand_id
1 'polypeptide(L)'
;MKKISRRSFMAAAAVSVAALALTACGGSASSAASSVASSAASSEAVSSAAAAELTTVEAGKLTMATNATFPPYEMTTDSGEIEGIDVDTAKAIAEKLGLELQIDDMEFDAALLSVQQGKADIVMAGVTVTDERKAVMDFSDSYATGIQSIIVPNDSDIASPDDLAGKKIGTQRGTTGYIYCSDDFGEDSVVAYDSGLTAVQALNNGQVDAVVI
;
A
#
# COMPACT_ATOMS: atom_id res chain seq x y z
N MET A 1 -6.64 12.50 23.97
CA MET A 1 -6.37 12.67 22.55
C MET A 1 -5.43 13.84 22.36
N LYS A 2 -4.21 13.63 21.89
CA LYS A 2 -3.25 14.71 21.64
C LYS A 2 -3.49 15.22 20.22
N LYS A 3 -3.89 16.49 20.11
CA LYS A 3 -4.02 17.16 18.79
C LYS A 3 -2.66 17.19 18.11
N ILE A 4 -2.55 16.60 16.94
CA ILE A 4 -1.37 16.66 16.09
C ILE A 4 -1.38 18.04 15.44
N SER A 5 -0.45 18.89 15.87
CA SER A 5 -0.33 20.25 15.37
C SER A 5 0.24 20.25 13.95
N ARG A 6 -0.29 21.13 13.08
CA ARG A 6 0.11 21.44 11.69
C ARG A 6 1.62 21.59 11.43
N ARG A 7 2.45 21.55 12.46
CA ARG A 7 3.92 21.69 12.40
C ARG A 7 4.68 20.38 12.21
N SER A 8 4.02 19.21 12.21
CA SER A 8 4.68 17.90 12.15
C SER A 8 4.98 17.38 10.74
N PHE A 9 4.53 18.07 9.70
CA PHE A 9 4.71 17.62 8.31
C PHE A 9 6.09 17.92 7.70
N MET A 10 6.99 18.64 8.38
CA MET A 10 8.25 19.10 7.79
C MET A 10 9.54 18.70 8.52
N ALA A 11 9.57 17.62 9.27
CA ALA A 11 10.79 17.21 9.95
C ALA A 11 10.96 15.69 10.06
N ALA A 12 11.36 15.04 8.98
CA ALA A 12 12.05 13.77 9.04
C ALA A 12 12.93 13.55 7.82
N ALA A 13 14.03 14.26 7.74
CA ALA A 13 15.18 13.91 6.92
C ALA A 13 16.46 14.24 7.69
N ALA A 14 16.97 13.30 8.45
CA ALA A 14 18.35 13.31 8.91
C ALA A 14 18.88 11.87 8.93
N VAL A 15 19.65 11.56 7.92
CA VAL A 15 20.46 10.37 7.76
C VAL A 15 21.66 10.47 8.67
N SER A 16 21.90 9.50 9.53
CA SER A 16 23.17 9.29 10.20
C SER A 16 23.82 8.00 9.76
N VAL A 17 24.84 8.12 8.91
CA VAL A 17 25.79 7.07 8.55
C VAL A 17 26.79 6.95 9.68
N ALA A 18 26.87 5.79 10.33
CA ALA A 18 27.96 5.43 11.21
C ALA A 18 28.79 4.34 10.55
N ALA A 19 29.99 4.71 10.10
CA ALA A 19 31.02 3.82 9.64
C ALA A 19 31.76 3.21 10.83
N LEU A 20 31.80 1.90 10.93
CA LEU A 20 32.69 1.16 11.83
C LEU A 20 33.79 0.50 11.02
N ALA A 21 34.99 1.01 11.15
CA ALA A 21 36.22 0.39 10.68
C ALA A 21 36.70 -0.62 11.72
N LEU A 22 36.95 -1.85 11.29
CA LEU A 22 37.67 -2.84 12.07
C LEU A 22 38.95 -3.23 11.33
N THR A 23 40.05 -2.79 11.89
CA THR A 23 41.41 -3.23 11.58
C THR A 23 41.66 -4.60 12.19
N ALA A 24 42.21 -5.50 11.37
CA ALA A 24 42.86 -6.72 11.87
C ALA A 24 44.23 -6.90 11.25
N CYS A 25 45.22 -6.86 12.07
CA CYS A 25 46.59 -7.34 11.83
C CYS A 25 46.60 -8.87 11.83
N GLY A 26 47.28 -9.57 10.96
CA GLY A 26 48.70 -9.75 10.83
C GLY A 26 48.99 -11.25 10.85
N GLY A 27 49.88 -11.73 9.99
CA GLY A 27 50.57 -13.03 10.25
C GLY A 27 50.78 -13.88 8.99
N SER A 28 51.94 -13.81 8.55
CA SER A 28 52.78 -14.43 7.53
C SER A 28 52.73 -15.96 7.35
N ALA A 29 52.94 -16.29 6.09
CA ALA A 29 53.96 -17.22 5.53
C ALA A 29 53.56 -18.67 5.22
N SER A 30 53.73 -18.98 4.02
CA SER A 30 54.58 -19.97 3.38
C SER A 30 53.95 -21.21 2.76
N SER A 31 54.06 -21.19 1.44
CA SER A 31 54.58 -22.23 0.55
C SER A 31 53.86 -23.55 0.29
N ALA A 32 53.73 -23.70 -1.01
CA ALA A 32 53.98 -24.88 -1.84
C ALA A 32 52.80 -25.77 -2.26
N ALA A 33 52.49 -25.56 -3.49
CA ALA A 33 52.53 -26.53 -4.61
C ALA A 33 51.61 -27.76 -4.61
N SER A 34 50.96 -27.78 -5.71
CA SER A 34 50.73 -28.92 -6.63
C SER A 34 49.48 -29.77 -6.44
N SER A 35 48.81 -29.73 -7.52
CA SER A 35 48.25 -30.77 -8.40
C SER A 35 46.84 -31.24 -8.22
N VAL A 36 46.16 -30.92 -9.26
CA VAL A 36 45.23 -31.68 -10.14
C VAL A 36 44.18 -32.60 -9.52
N ALA A 37 43.08 -32.38 -10.11
CA ALA A 37 42.13 -33.38 -10.58
C ALA A 37 40.79 -33.47 -9.87
N SER A 38 39.87 -33.11 -10.66
CA SER A 38 38.71 -33.93 -11.04
C SER A 38 37.54 -34.04 -10.09
N SER A 39 36.51 -33.48 -10.62
CA SER A 39 35.21 -34.12 -10.76
C SER A 39 34.28 -34.18 -9.60
N ALA A 40 33.19 -33.60 -9.92
CA ALA A 40 31.87 -34.14 -9.72
C ALA A 40 31.09 -33.67 -8.51
N ALA A 41 30.04 -33.02 -8.88
CA ALA A 41 28.74 -33.10 -8.26
C ALA A 41 28.67 -32.72 -6.78
N SER A 42 28.68 -31.44 -6.56
CA SER A 42 28.01 -30.91 -5.40
C SER A 42 26.54 -30.75 -5.78
N SER A 43 25.78 -31.78 -5.56
CA SER A 43 24.32 -31.72 -5.51
C SER A 43 23.93 -30.57 -4.60
N GLU A 44 23.12 -29.71 -5.15
CA GLU A 44 22.38 -28.68 -4.46
C GLU A 44 21.66 -29.30 -3.26
N ALA A 45 22.17 -29.10 -2.10
CA ALA A 45 21.39 -29.19 -0.89
C ALA A 45 20.50 -27.95 -0.88
N VAL A 46 19.40 -27.97 -1.59
CA VAL A 46 18.27 -27.11 -1.34
C VAL A 46 17.92 -27.36 0.12
N SER A 47 18.27 -26.43 0.97
CA SER A 47 17.78 -26.37 2.32
C SER A 47 16.27 -26.32 2.22
N SER A 48 15.64 -27.46 2.38
CA SER A 48 14.23 -27.59 2.70
C SER A 48 14.05 -27.00 4.10
N ALA A 49 14.05 -25.70 4.21
CA ALA A 49 13.32 -25.06 5.27
C ALA A 49 11.90 -25.59 5.13
N ALA A 50 11.42 -26.31 6.13
CA ALA A 50 10.04 -26.75 6.18
C ALA A 50 9.19 -25.53 5.87
N ALA A 51 8.58 -25.52 4.69
CA ALA A 51 7.60 -24.50 4.32
C ALA A 51 6.54 -24.60 5.41
N ALA A 52 6.41 -23.57 6.23
CA ALA A 52 5.27 -23.44 7.11
C ALA A 52 4.05 -23.65 6.21
N GLU A 53 3.20 -24.58 6.59
CA GLU A 53 2.00 -24.90 5.78
C GLU A 53 1.20 -23.61 5.67
N LEU A 54 1.18 -23.01 4.48
CA LEU A 54 0.51 -21.75 4.23
C LEU A 54 -0.99 -21.99 4.35
N THR A 55 -1.62 -21.37 5.32
CA THR A 55 -3.06 -21.46 5.54
C THR A 55 -3.71 -20.22 4.90
N THR A 56 -4.62 -20.44 3.96
CA THR A 56 -5.42 -19.40 3.31
C THR A 56 -6.88 -19.54 3.68
N VAL A 57 -7.66 -18.49 3.45
CA VAL A 57 -9.12 -18.48 3.69
C VAL A 57 -9.82 -19.58 2.92
N GLU A 58 -9.44 -19.77 1.65
CA GLU A 58 -9.87 -20.89 0.82
C GLU A 58 -8.67 -21.72 0.40
N ALA A 59 -8.70 -23.01 0.69
CA ALA A 59 -7.57 -23.89 0.42
C ALA A 59 -7.18 -23.87 -1.07
N GLY A 60 -5.90 -23.60 -1.34
CA GLY A 60 -5.34 -23.54 -2.69
C GLY A 60 -5.53 -22.20 -3.40
N LYS A 61 -6.15 -21.21 -2.75
CA LYS A 61 -6.34 -19.87 -3.29
C LYS A 61 -5.68 -18.81 -2.43
N LEU A 62 -5.28 -17.71 -3.07
CA LEU A 62 -4.97 -16.45 -2.45
C LEU A 62 -6.13 -15.48 -2.71
N THR A 63 -6.92 -15.20 -1.69
CA THR A 63 -8.06 -14.28 -1.80
C THR A 63 -7.60 -12.86 -1.54
N MET A 64 -7.66 -12.02 -2.59
CA MET A 64 -7.33 -10.60 -2.57
C MET A 64 -8.60 -9.77 -2.52
N ALA A 65 -8.80 -9.00 -1.46
CA ALA A 65 -9.79 -7.94 -1.44
C ALA A 65 -9.22 -6.67 -2.08
N THR A 66 -10.03 -5.99 -2.89
CA THR A 66 -9.65 -4.76 -3.57
C THR A 66 -10.84 -3.83 -3.78
N ASN A 67 -10.59 -2.60 -4.28
CA ASN A 67 -11.62 -1.69 -4.77
C ASN A 67 -11.25 -1.22 -6.18
N ALA A 68 -11.74 -1.93 -7.19
CA ALA A 68 -11.31 -1.80 -8.59
C ALA A 68 -11.82 -0.52 -9.28
N THR A 69 -11.64 0.62 -8.60
CA THR A 69 -12.01 1.97 -9.06
C THR A 69 -10.85 2.97 -8.94
N PHE A 70 -9.60 2.49 -8.74
CA PHE A 70 -8.44 3.34 -8.46
C PHE A 70 -7.27 3.10 -9.44
N PRO A 71 -7.40 3.52 -10.71
CA PRO A 71 -6.32 3.40 -11.68
C PRO A 71 -5.09 4.25 -11.28
N PRO A 72 -3.85 3.78 -11.53
CA PRO A 72 -3.47 2.57 -12.24
C PRO A 72 -3.28 1.33 -11.34
N TYR A 73 -3.65 1.40 -10.07
CA TYR A 73 -3.42 0.32 -9.11
C TYR A 73 -4.39 -0.84 -9.32
N GLU A 74 -5.68 -0.55 -9.37
CA GLU A 74 -6.75 -1.51 -9.64
C GLU A 74 -7.92 -0.82 -10.34
N MET A 75 -8.42 -1.46 -11.39
CA MET A 75 -9.52 -0.93 -12.18
C MET A 75 -10.26 -2.04 -12.91
N THR A 76 -11.55 -1.82 -13.11
CA THR A 76 -12.37 -2.68 -13.95
C THR A 76 -12.28 -2.20 -15.39
N THR A 77 -11.96 -3.12 -16.31
CA THR A 77 -11.94 -2.87 -17.76
C THR A 77 -13.35 -2.85 -18.35
N ASP A 78 -13.45 -2.41 -19.60
CA ASP A 78 -14.71 -2.47 -20.37
C ASP A 78 -15.24 -3.90 -20.56
N SER A 79 -14.35 -4.91 -20.48
CA SER A 79 -14.71 -6.33 -20.54
C SER A 79 -15.20 -6.89 -19.18
N GLY A 80 -15.08 -6.11 -18.11
CA GLY A 80 -15.40 -6.51 -16.73
C GLY A 80 -14.28 -7.26 -16.01
N GLU A 81 -13.10 -7.33 -16.61
CA GLU A 81 -11.91 -7.88 -15.95
C GLU A 81 -11.28 -6.84 -15.02
N ILE A 82 -10.66 -7.31 -13.92
CA ILE A 82 -9.92 -6.43 -13.01
C ILE A 82 -8.44 -6.50 -13.35
N GLU A 83 -7.82 -5.33 -13.56
CA GLU A 83 -6.42 -5.18 -13.90
C GLU A 83 -5.77 -4.02 -13.14
N GLY A 84 -4.43 -3.95 -13.17
CA GLY A 84 -3.65 -2.88 -12.57
C GLY A 84 -2.41 -3.40 -11.83
N ILE A 85 -1.64 -2.47 -11.27
CA ILE A 85 -0.36 -2.77 -10.60
C ILE A 85 -0.57 -3.75 -9.42
N ASP A 86 -1.59 -3.52 -8.62
CA ASP A 86 -1.90 -4.34 -7.45
C ASP A 86 -2.35 -5.74 -7.87
N VAL A 87 -3.15 -5.83 -8.92
CA VAL A 87 -3.60 -7.11 -9.49
C VAL A 87 -2.44 -7.92 -10.06
N ASP A 88 -1.55 -7.29 -10.82
CA ASP A 88 -0.38 -7.97 -11.39
C ASP A 88 0.60 -8.41 -10.29
N THR A 89 0.74 -7.61 -9.25
CA THR A 89 1.54 -7.97 -8.08
C THR A 89 0.93 -9.16 -7.34
N ALA A 90 -0.38 -9.16 -7.10
CA ALA A 90 -1.08 -10.28 -6.46
C ALA A 90 -0.98 -11.57 -7.29
N LYS A 91 -1.11 -11.49 -8.63
CA LYS A 91 -0.89 -12.62 -9.53
C LYS A 91 0.49 -13.24 -9.36
N ALA A 92 1.54 -12.37 -9.34
CA ALA A 92 2.91 -12.82 -9.16
C ALA A 92 3.17 -13.45 -7.78
N ILE A 93 2.50 -12.94 -6.73
CA ILE A 93 2.56 -13.53 -5.38
C ILE A 93 1.88 -14.90 -5.38
N ALA A 94 0.66 -15.01 -5.88
CA ALA A 94 -0.09 -16.27 -5.95
C ALA A 94 0.69 -17.34 -6.72
N GLU A 95 1.26 -16.98 -7.88
CA GLU A 95 2.09 -17.90 -8.68
C GLU A 95 3.31 -18.41 -7.89
N LYS A 96 4.03 -17.53 -7.19
CA LYS A 96 5.18 -17.93 -6.37
C LYS A 96 4.80 -18.83 -5.20
N LEU A 97 3.61 -18.67 -4.66
CA LEU A 97 3.07 -19.49 -3.58
C LEU A 97 2.42 -20.79 -4.08
N GLY A 98 2.25 -20.96 -5.39
CA GLY A 98 1.55 -22.09 -5.98
C GLY A 98 0.05 -22.08 -5.73
N LEU A 99 -0.54 -20.89 -5.59
CA LEU A 99 -1.95 -20.66 -5.32
C LEU A 99 -2.66 -20.08 -6.55
N GLU A 100 -3.96 -20.29 -6.64
CA GLU A 100 -4.84 -19.58 -7.58
C GLU A 100 -5.21 -18.21 -6.98
N LEU A 101 -5.11 -17.13 -7.76
CA LEU A 101 -5.57 -15.81 -7.31
C LEU A 101 -7.09 -15.71 -7.46
N GLN A 102 -7.78 -15.37 -6.37
CA GLN A 102 -9.16 -14.93 -6.36
C GLN A 102 -9.21 -13.45 -6.01
N ILE A 103 -9.96 -12.67 -6.81
CA ILE A 103 -10.10 -11.21 -6.59
C ILE A 103 -11.54 -10.95 -6.19
N ASP A 104 -11.70 -10.33 -5.01
CA ASP A 104 -12.98 -9.91 -4.47
C ASP A 104 -13.03 -8.37 -4.50
N ASP A 105 -13.78 -7.82 -5.48
CA ASP A 105 -13.99 -6.38 -5.62
C ASP A 105 -15.11 -5.91 -4.70
N MET A 106 -14.83 -4.88 -3.91
CA MET A 106 -15.77 -4.31 -2.95
C MET A 106 -15.39 -2.85 -2.60
N GLU A 107 -16.22 -2.18 -1.80
CA GLU A 107 -15.89 -0.86 -1.30
C GLU A 107 -14.59 -0.88 -0.47
N PHE A 108 -13.81 0.21 -0.53
CA PHE A 108 -12.47 0.28 0.07
C PHE A 108 -12.45 -0.03 1.57
N ASP A 109 -13.39 0.52 2.35
CA ASP A 109 -13.50 0.25 3.77
C ASP A 109 -13.93 -1.19 4.06
N ALA A 110 -14.75 -1.79 3.20
CA ALA A 110 -15.14 -3.19 3.28
C ALA A 110 -13.94 -4.11 2.97
N ALA A 111 -13.08 -3.76 2.01
CA ALA A 111 -11.88 -4.50 1.69
C ALA A 111 -10.90 -4.55 2.88
N LEU A 112 -10.67 -3.40 3.54
CA LEU A 112 -9.88 -3.36 4.77
C LEU A 112 -10.48 -4.24 5.89
N LEU A 113 -11.79 -4.18 6.05
CA LEU A 113 -12.49 -4.95 7.08
C LEU A 113 -12.47 -6.46 6.79
N SER A 114 -12.47 -6.86 5.50
CA SER A 114 -12.48 -8.27 5.10
C SER A 114 -11.23 -9.01 5.57
N VAL A 115 -10.06 -8.38 5.48
CA VAL A 115 -8.78 -8.95 5.97
C VAL A 115 -8.79 -9.02 7.50
N GLN A 116 -9.25 -7.97 8.18
CA GLN A 116 -9.34 -7.96 9.65
C GLN A 116 -10.26 -9.07 10.19
N GLN A 117 -11.28 -9.44 9.42
CA GLN A 117 -12.23 -10.50 9.76
C GLN A 117 -11.80 -11.89 9.26
N GLY A 118 -10.66 -12.02 8.61
CA GLY A 118 -10.20 -13.27 8.02
C GLY A 118 -11.08 -13.78 6.88
N LYS A 119 -11.70 -12.89 6.11
CA LYS A 119 -12.50 -13.21 4.92
C LYS A 119 -11.71 -13.09 3.64
N ALA A 120 -10.61 -12.37 3.65
CA ALA A 120 -9.61 -12.32 2.59
C ALA A 120 -8.23 -12.54 3.20
N ASP A 121 -7.31 -13.08 2.42
CA ASP A 121 -5.93 -13.33 2.84
C ASP A 121 -5.11 -12.05 2.79
N ILE A 122 -5.33 -11.23 1.78
CA ILE A 122 -4.65 -9.96 1.56
C ILE A 122 -5.64 -8.88 1.11
N VAL A 123 -5.30 -7.62 1.37
CA VAL A 123 -5.91 -6.47 0.72
C VAL A 123 -4.85 -5.74 -0.08
N MET A 124 -5.13 -5.48 -1.36
CA MET A 124 -4.32 -4.65 -2.24
C MET A 124 -5.26 -3.67 -2.93
N ALA A 125 -5.14 -2.40 -2.54
CA ALA A 125 -6.03 -1.31 -2.96
C ALA A 125 -5.35 0.05 -2.70
N GLY A 126 -4.06 0.17 -3.03
CA GLY A 126 -3.29 1.38 -2.75
C GLY A 126 -3.27 1.76 -1.27
N VAL A 127 -3.30 0.79 -0.35
CA VAL A 127 -3.52 1.01 1.08
C VAL A 127 -2.33 1.71 1.73
N THR A 128 -2.52 2.92 2.22
CA THR A 128 -1.52 3.65 3.00
C THR A 128 -1.31 3.03 4.36
N VAL A 129 -0.06 2.85 4.76
CA VAL A 129 0.34 2.38 6.09
C VAL A 129 0.11 3.49 7.12
N THR A 130 -0.72 3.24 8.13
CA THR A 130 -0.91 4.13 9.29
C THR A 130 -0.76 3.35 10.59
N ASP A 131 -0.50 4.05 11.71
CA ASP A 131 -0.34 3.38 13.00
C ASP A 131 -1.65 2.73 13.48
N GLU A 132 -2.80 3.33 13.16
CA GLU A 132 -4.11 2.78 13.45
C GLU A 132 -4.35 1.47 12.69
N ARG A 133 -3.98 1.44 11.40
CA ARG A 133 -4.10 0.23 10.57
C ARG A 133 -3.13 -0.85 11.00
N LYS A 134 -1.88 -0.51 11.37
CA LYS A 134 -0.91 -1.46 11.93
C LYS A 134 -1.37 -2.12 13.23
N ALA A 135 -2.26 -1.48 13.97
CA ALA A 135 -2.81 -2.06 15.20
C ALA A 135 -3.74 -3.26 14.94
N VAL A 136 -4.24 -3.42 13.71
CA VAL A 136 -5.29 -4.39 13.36
C VAL A 136 -4.96 -5.25 12.14
N MET A 137 -3.88 -4.95 11.41
CA MET A 137 -3.41 -5.74 10.26
C MET A 137 -1.91 -5.57 10.08
N ASP A 138 -1.26 -6.56 9.49
CA ASP A 138 0.15 -6.52 9.07
C ASP A 138 0.28 -5.91 7.68
N PHE A 139 1.45 -5.34 7.39
CA PHE A 139 1.79 -4.73 6.12
C PHE A 139 3.07 -5.31 5.55
N SER A 140 3.15 -5.38 4.23
CA SER A 140 4.39 -5.61 3.49
C SER A 140 5.33 -4.40 3.57
N ASP A 141 6.51 -4.54 3.00
CA ASP A 141 7.32 -3.37 2.63
C ASP A 141 6.54 -2.48 1.65
N SER A 142 6.78 -1.17 1.72
CA SER A 142 6.13 -0.22 0.81
C SER A 142 6.63 -0.41 -0.62
N TYR A 143 5.70 -0.56 -1.57
CA TYR A 143 6.00 -0.69 -3.00
C TYR A 143 5.62 0.56 -3.82
N ALA A 144 4.91 1.52 -3.21
CA ALA A 144 4.55 2.78 -3.82
C ALA A 144 4.53 3.92 -2.80
N THR A 145 4.66 5.15 -3.27
CA THR A 145 4.47 6.35 -2.45
C THR A 145 3.28 7.11 -2.99
N GLY A 146 2.20 7.16 -2.20
CA GLY A 146 1.03 7.96 -2.49
C GLY A 146 1.17 9.40 -1.99
N ILE A 147 0.58 10.34 -2.71
CA ILE A 147 0.49 11.74 -2.32
C ILE A 147 -0.98 12.13 -2.41
N GLN A 148 -1.57 12.58 -1.29
CA GLN A 148 -2.92 13.12 -1.30
C GLN A 148 -2.94 14.40 -2.14
N SER A 149 -3.86 14.45 -3.12
CA SER A 149 -3.99 15.56 -4.04
C SER A 149 -5.34 16.23 -3.89
N ILE A 150 -5.39 17.53 -4.14
CA ILE A 150 -6.63 18.31 -4.13
C ILE A 150 -7.05 18.53 -5.58
N ILE A 151 -8.22 18.02 -5.95
CA ILE A 151 -8.83 18.22 -7.26
C ILE A 151 -9.87 19.34 -7.13
N VAL A 152 -9.76 20.34 -7.98
CA VAL A 152 -10.64 21.51 -7.98
C VAL A 152 -11.08 21.86 -9.42
N PRO A 153 -12.18 22.59 -9.61
CA PRO A 153 -12.50 23.19 -10.91
C PRO A 153 -11.41 24.16 -11.39
N ASN A 154 -11.28 24.34 -12.71
CA ASN A 154 -10.23 25.19 -13.29
C ASN A 154 -10.30 26.67 -12.86
N ASP A 155 -11.46 27.14 -12.48
CA ASP A 155 -11.74 28.51 -12.03
C ASP A 155 -11.82 28.64 -10.51
N SER A 156 -11.37 27.62 -9.78
CA SER A 156 -11.37 27.60 -8.32
C SER A 156 -10.36 28.58 -7.73
N ASP A 157 -10.73 29.16 -6.60
CA ASP A 157 -9.86 30.00 -5.75
C ASP A 157 -9.00 29.18 -4.77
N ILE A 158 -9.20 27.85 -4.72
CA ILE A 158 -8.44 26.93 -3.86
C ILE A 158 -7.08 26.65 -4.50
N ALA A 159 -6.00 27.10 -3.89
CA ALA A 159 -4.61 26.94 -4.34
C ALA A 159 -3.75 26.14 -3.37
N SER A 160 -4.21 25.94 -2.15
CA SER A 160 -3.49 25.26 -1.08
C SER A 160 -4.44 24.47 -0.17
N PRO A 161 -3.92 23.54 0.66
CA PRO A 161 -4.75 22.85 1.66
C PRO A 161 -5.44 23.79 2.65
N ASP A 162 -4.84 24.93 2.98
CA ASP A 162 -5.42 25.90 3.93
C ASP A 162 -6.69 26.55 3.40
N ASP A 163 -6.86 26.62 2.07
CA ASP A 163 -8.05 27.19 1.41
C ASP A 163 -9.28 26.26 1.47
N LEU A 164 -9.11 25.03 1.93
CA LEU A 164 -10.21 24.09 2.16
C LEU A 164 -11.05 24.44 3.40
N ALA A 165 -10.60 25.36 4.24
CA ALA A 165 -11.35 25.80 5.41
C ALA A 165 -12.71 26.40 5.01
N GLY A 166 -13.81 25.82 5.52
CA GLY A 166 -15.18 26.26 5.20
C GLY A 166 -15.71 25.80 3.85
N LYS A 167 -14.96 25.00 3.11
CA LYS A 167 -15.39 24.39 1.85
C LYS A 167 -16.02 23.02 2.09
N LYS A 168 -16.83 22.54 1.16
CA LYS A 168 -17.30 21.16 1.10
C LYS A 168 -16.29 20.30 0.38
N ILE A 169 -15.80 19.27 1.04
CA ILE A 169 -14.71 18.43 0.55
C ILE A 169 -15.24 17.03 0.27
N GLY A 170 -15.17 16.60 -0.98
CA GLY A 170 -15.46 15.21 -1.37
C GLY A 170 -14.23 14.32 -1.13
N THR A 171 -14.44 13.14 -0.58
CA THR A 171 -13.39 12.14 -0.37
C THR A 171 -13.95 10.74 -0.57
N GLN A 172 -13.08 9.76 -0.75
CA GLN A 172 -13.52 8.36 -0.69
C GLN A 172 -13.54 7.89 0.76
N ARG A 173 -14.61 7.20 1.14
CA ARG A 173 -14.83 6.66 2.50
C ARG A 173 -13.67 5.78 2.95
N GLY A 174 -13.22 5.97 4.20
CA GLY A 174 -12.21 5.15 4.85
C GLY A 174 -10.78 5.37 4.38
N THR A 175 -10.53 6.25 3.39
CA THR A 175 -9.18 6.59 2.92
C THR A 175 -8.48 7.56 3.87
N THR A 176 -7.17 7.72 3.71
CA THR A 176 -6.41 8.74 4.45
C THR A 176 -6.85 10.16 4.11
N GLY A 177 -7.29 10.40 2.86
CA GLY A 177 -7.90 11.68 2.48
C GLY A 177 -9.14 12.02 3.30
N TYR A 178 -10.02 11.03 3.50
CA TYR A 178 -11.20 11.17 4.35
C TYR A 178 -10.81 11.49 5.80
N ILE A 179 -9.88 10.71 6.38
CA ILE A 179 -9.46 10.85 7.77
C ILE A 179 -8.84 12.24 8.00
N TYR A 180 -7.88 12.64 7.17
CA TYR A 180 -7.18 13.93 7.33
C TYR A 180 -8.12 15.12 7.14
N CYS A 181 -9.00 15.07 6.14
CA CYS A 181 -9.97 16.15 5.95
C CYS A 181 -10.96 16.24 7.13
N SER A 182 -11.40 15.12 7.67
CA SER A 182 -12.30 15.09 8.84
C SER A 182 -11.62 15.64 10.10
N ASP A 183 -10.35 15.31 10.30
CA ASP A 183 -9.57 15.79 11.46
C ASP A 183 -9.25 17.29 11.36
N ASP A 184 -8.91 17.78 10.17
CA ASP A 184 -8.44 19.16 9.96
C ASP A 184 -9.61 20.15 9.79
N PHE A 185 -10.71 19.74 9.11
CA PHE A 185 -11.81 20.63 8.74
C PHE A 185 -13.14 20.28 9.38
N GLY A 186 -13.21 19.14 10.10
CA GLY A 186 -14.41 18.62 10.74
C GLY A 186 -15.28 17.77 9.81
N GLU A 187 -15.95 16.77 10.39
CA GLU A 187 -16.79 15.80 9.65
C GLU A 187 -17.92 16.48 8.85
N ASP A 188 -18.47 17.59 9.35
CA ASP A 188 -19.54 18.34 8.67
C ASP A 188 -19.08 18.96 7.33
N SER A 189 -17.79 19.17 7.15
CA SER A 189 -17.18 19.70 5.92
C SER A 189 -16.89 18.60 4.89
N VAL A 190 -16.91 17.32 5.29
CA VAL A 190 -16.48 16.20 4.46
C VAL A 190 -17.67 15.39 3.99
N VAL A 191 -17.73 15.16 2.67
CA VAL A 191 -18.72 14.27 2.05
C VAL A 191 -18.00 13.01 1.59
N ALA A 192 -18.30 11.89 2.25
CA ALA A 192 -17.70 10.58 1.93
C ALA A 192 -18.48 9.89 0.81
N TYR A 193 -17.76 9.54 -0.25
CA TYR A 193 -18.26 8.78 -1.41
C TYR A 193 -17.71 7.35 -1.40
N ASP A 194 -18.34 6.46 -2.12
CA ASP A 194 -17.93 5.07 -2.21
C ASP A 194 -16.67 4.89 -3.09
N SER A 195 -16.43 5.83 -4.03
CA SER A 195 -15.23 5.85 -4.85
C SER A 195 -14.72 7.27 -5.10
N GLY A 196 -13.43 7.41 -5.43
CA GLY A 196 -12.85 8.67 -5.88
C GLY A 196 -13.52 9.21 -7.14
N LEU A 197 -13.88 8.32 -8.06
CA LEU A 197 -14.61 8.71 -9.29
C LEU A 197 -15.95 9.36 -8.97
N THR A 198 -16.72 8.81 -8.04
CA THR A 198 -18.01 9.37 -7.61
C THR A 198 -17.81 10.73 -6.94
N ALA A 199 -16.74 10.90 -6.14
CA ALA A 199 -16.40 12.19 -5.55
C ALA A 199 -16.09 13.25 -6.63
N VAL A 200 -15.33 12.88 -7.67
CA VAL A 200 -15.04 13.78 -8.82
C VAL A 200 -16.30 14.10 -9.62
N GLN A 201 -17.21 13.15 -9.79
CA GLN A 201 -18.52 13.44 -10.41
C GLN A 201 -19.33 14.45 -9.59
N ALA A 202 -19.31 14.32 -8.26
CA ALA A 202 -19.96 15.27 -7.37
C ALA A 202 -19.33 16.68 -7.46
N LEU A 203 -18.01 16.77 -7.60
CA LEU A 203 -17.31 18.04 -7.88
C LEU A 203 -17.78 18.68 -9.19
N ASN A 204 -17.84 17.90 -10.28
CA ASN A 204 -18.30 18.38 -11.57
C ASN A 204 -19.77 18.84 -11.55
N ASN A 205 -20.58 18.28 -10.66
CA ASN A 205 -21.96 18.66 -10.46
C ASN A 205 -22.14 19.81 -9.44
N GLY A 206 -21.07 20.38 -8.90
CA GLY A 206 -21.11 21.47 -7.92
C GLY A 206 -21.67 21.06 -6.56
N GLN A 207 -21.63 19.78 -6.20
CA GLN A 207 -22.10 19.26 -4.92
C GLN A 207 -21.04 19.41 -3.81
N VAL A 208 -19.76 19.46 -4.20
CA VAL A 208 -18.58 19.74 -3.35
C VAL A 208 -17.69 20.78 -4.04
N ASP A 209 -16.88 21.48 -3.27
CA ASP A 209 -15.97 22.54 -3.76
C ASP A 209 -14.61 21.99 -4.18
N ALA A 210 -14.18 20.88 -3.58
CA ALA A 210 -12.93 20.20 -3.85
C ALA A 210 -13.07 18.70 -3.59
N VAL A 211 -12.15 17.90 -4.16
CA VAL A 211 -11.99 16.48 -3.85
C VAL A 211 -10.58 16.25 -3.36
N VAL A 212 -10.41 15.47 -2.30
CA VAL A 212 -9.11 15.03 -1.79
C VAL A 212 -9.00 13.52 -1.93
N ILE A 213 -7.96 13.09 -2.67
CA ILE A 213 -7.75 11.69 -3.03
C ILE A 213 -6.26 11.38 -3.18
#